data_2c83311b9d93a271b83f5bc7a2439c80
#
_entry.id   2c83311b9d93a271b83f5bc7a2439c80
#
_cell.length_a   1.000
_cell.length_b   1.000
_cell.length_c   1.000
_cell.angle_alpha   90.00
_cell.angle_beta   90.00
_cell.angle_gamma   90.00
#
_symmetry.space_group_name_H-M   'P 1'
#
loop_
_entity.id
_entity.type
_entity.pdbx_description
1 polymer ?
#
loop_
_entity_poly.entity_id
_entity_poly.type
_entity_poly.pdbx_seq_one_letter_code
_entity_poly.pdbx_strand_id
1 'polypeptide(L)'
;MAQAGRTDEVEAEAAEWVIRLADDAPEAARAEFRDWIGRDPGHAAAFAHAERTWQELGLIREVRGRSRRGLALPLVALLLAGLPLYLAHDDLRIRLQADHVAPLGENLSVTLQDGSRIILASGAALAVDYDSESRLVRLLRGKAYFVPEPTATSGGRAFVVEAGETQTTALGTEFSVDLQPGGTEIIVARHSVRVEDMLGQAAPVVVAEGMGLRTTDGATSIPEARNVDFATAWRRGDLVFDDRPLAEVVEELNRYRHGRIVLRGQALADRRVSGVFHTQDIAGVEARLAAELGLRRLSLPLVTVLY
;
A
#
# COMPACT_ATOMS: atom_id res chain seq x y z
N MET A 1 30.91 7.98 -8.22
CA MET A 1 29.48 8.26 -8.36
C MET A 1 28.95 8.15 -9.79
N ALA A 2 29.66 8.55 -10.85
CA ALA A 2 29.19 8.46 -12.25
C ALA A 2 29.08 7.01 -12.83
N GLN A 3 29.76 6.04 -12.27
CA GLN A 3 29.79 4.66 -12.75
C GLN A 3 28.62 3.82 -12.23
N ALA A 4 28.15 4.06 -10.99
CA ALA A 4 27.02 3.36 -10.41
C ALA A 4 25.67 3.74 -11.11
N GLY A 5 25.47 5.01 -11.45
CA GLY A 5 24.28 5.45 -12.16
C GLY A 5 24.14 4.88 -13.58
N ARG A 6 25.27 4.62 -14.25
CA ARG A 6 25.28 4.03 -15.59
C ARG A 6 25.00 2.52 -15.57
N THR A 7 25.37 1.82 -14.52
CA THR A 7 25.04 0.40 -14.34
C THR A 7 23.54 0.20 -14.10
N ASP A 8 22.93 1.04 -13.26
CA ASP A 8 21.50 0.99 -12.97
C ASP A 8 20.64 1.28 -14.23
N GLU A 9 21.09 2.18 -15.09
CA GLU A 9 20.42 2.53 -16.34
C GLU A 9 20.47 1.37 -17.35
N VAL A 10 21.62 0.71 -17.50
CA VAL A 10 21.79 -0.45 -18.37
C VAL A 10 20.98 -1.66 -17.88
N GLU A 11 20.88 -1.87 -16.57
CA GLU A 11 20.04 -2.93 -16.00
C GLU A 11 18.54 -2.68 -16.23
N ALA A 12 18.10 -1.43 -16.16
CA ALA A 12 16.71 -1.07 -16.46
C ALA A 12 16.38 -1.28 -17.94
N GLU A 13 17.27 -0.87 -18.86
CA GLU A 13 17.13 -1.13 -20.29
C GLU A 13 17.12 -2.62 -20.61
N ALA A 14 17.96 -3.42 -19.95
CA ALA A 14 18.01 -4.86 -20.11
C ALA A 14 16.69 -5.54 -19.72
N ALA A 15 16.06 -5.11 -18.62
CA ALA A 15 14.77 -5.60 -18.18
C ALA A 15 13.65 -5.24 -19.17
N GLU A 16 13.68 -4.03 -19.74
CA GLU A 16 12.75 -3.61 -20.79
C GLU A 16 12.88 -4.49 -22.06
N TRP A 17 14.11 -4.83 -22.45
CA TRP A 17 14.34 -5.73 -23.57
C TRP A 17 13.82 -7.15 -23.34
N VAL A 18 13.92 -7.70 -22.11
CA VAL A 18 13.32 -9.00 -21.77
C VAL A 18 11.81 -8.99 -21.98
N ILE A 19 11.13 -7.91 -21.61
CA ILE A 19 9.69 -7.76 -21.81
C ILE A 19 9.35 -7.59 -23.29
N ARG A 20 10.08 -6.73 -24.02
CA ARG A 20 9.83 -6.46 -25.43
C ARG A 20 10.08 -7.68 -26.34
N LEU A 21 10.92 -8.61 -25.91
CA LEU A 21 11.26 -9.83 -26.65
C LEU A 21 10.46 -11.05 -26.20
N ALA A 22 9.66 -10.97 -25.14
CA ALA A 22 8.99 -12.11 -24.52
C ALA A 22 7.91 -12.76 -25.40
N ASP A 23 7.25 -12.01 -26.30
CA ASP A 23 6.20 -12.51 -27.21
C ASP A 23 6.49 -12.07 -28.65
N ASP A 24 6.75 -13.05 -29.53
CA ASP A 24 6.88 -12.96 -30.99
C ASP A 24 7.23 -11.55 -31.54
N ALA A 25 8.32 -11.01 -31.00
CA ALA A 25 8.75 -9.65 -31.24
C ALA A 25 8.93 -9.37 -32.74
N PRO A 26 8.46 -8.23 -33.26
CA PRO A 26 8.64 -7.86 -34.66
C PRO A 26 10.13 -7.80 -35.03
N GLU A 27 10.46 -8.10 -36.30
CA GLU A 27 11.84 -8.10 -36.75
C GLU A 27 12.56 -6.76 -36.52
N ALA A 28 11.83 -5.66 -36.56
CA ALA A 28 12.36 -4.33 -36.22
C ALA A 28 12.87 -4.27 -34.78
N ALA A 29 12.11 -4.80 -33.80
CA ALA A 29 12.52 -4.84 -32.39
C ALA A 29 13.73 -5.76 -32.18
N ARG A 30 13.81 -6.88 -32.90
CA ARG A 30 14.98 -7.77 -32.88
C ARG A 30 16.23 -7.12 -33.48
N ALA A 31 16.07 -6.27 -34.48
CA ALA A 31 17.17 -5.49 -35.06
C ALA A 31 17.68 -4.44 -34.07
N GLU A 32 16.79 -3.68 -33.44
CA GLU A 32 17.12 -2.70 -32.39
C GLU A 32 17.84 -3.36 -31.21
N PHE A 33 17.38 -4.54 -30.79
CA PHE A 33 18.02 -5.31 -29.72
C PHE A 33 19.45 -5.76 -30.09
N ARG A 34 19.66 -6.22 -31.34
CA ARG A 34 21.02 -6.60 -31.81
C ARG A 34 21.97 -5.41 -31.78
N ASP A 35 21.48 -4.23 -32.15
CA ASP A 35 22.26 -3.00 -32.09
C ASP A 35 22.55 -2.59 -30.64
N TRP A 36 21.58 -2.68 -29.76
CA TRP A 36 21.74 -2.34 -28.35
C TRP A 36 22.73 -3.27 -27.64
N ILE A 37 22.62 -4.61 -27.83
CA ILE A 37 23.49 -5.60 -27.19
C ILE A 37 24.94 -5.53 -27.72
N GLY A 38 25.10 -5.05 -28.96
CA GLY A 38 26.41 -4.89 -29.57
C GLY A 38 27.17 -3.63 -29.18
N ARG A 39 26.54 -2.65 -28.53
CA ARG A 39 27.17 -1.37 -28.17
C ARG A 39 28.17 -1.47 -27.02
N ASP A 40 27.92 -2.35 -26.04
CA ASP A 40 28.79 -2.53 -24.88
C ASP A 40 28.70 -3.98 -24.37
N PRO A 41 29.81 -4.64 -24.04
CA PRO A 41 29.81 -5.98 -23.44
C PRO A 41 28.99 -6.07 -22.14
N GLY A 42 28.82 -4.96 -21.39
CA GLY A 42 28.00 -4.88 -20.20
C GLY A 42 26.51 -5.09 -20.48
N HIS A 43 26.03 -4.71 -21.67
CA HIS A 43 24.62 -4.90 -22.06
C HIS A 43 24.25 -6.38 -22.17
N ALA A 44 25.13 -7.20 -22.69
CA ALA A 44 24.93 -8.65 -22.79
C ALA A 44 24.88 -9.31 -21.40
N ALA A 45 25.73 -8.87 -20.48
CA ALA A 45 25.74 -9.37 -19.10
C ALA A 45 24.47 -8.95 -18.33
N ALA A 46 24.05 -7.69 -18.49
CA ALA A 46 22.82 -7.16 -17.86
C ALA A 46 21.58 -7.87 -18.40
N PHE A 47 21.49 -8.09 -19.73
CA PHE A 47 20.38 -8.83 -20.33
C PHE A 47 20.31 -10.29 -19.85
N ALA A 48 21.43 -11.00 -19.81
CA ALA A 48 21.47 -12.38 -19.30
C ALA A 48 21.15 -12.48 -17.81
N HIS A 49 21.41 -11.42 -17.02
CA HIS A 49 21.00 -11.33 -15.64
C HIS A 49 19.50 -11.12 -15.51
N ALA A 50 18.95 -10.16 -16.23
CA ALA A 50 17.52 -9.86 -16.25
C ALA A 50 16.68 -11.06 -16.74
N GLU A 51 17.11 -11.75 -17.80
CA GLU A 51 16.46 -12.93 -18.34
C GLU A 51 16.42 -14.10 -17.34
N ARG A 52 17.53 -14.38 -16.66
CA ARG A 52 17.58 -15.41 -15.61
C ARG A 52 16.63 -15.11 -14.47
N THR A 53 16.62 -13.87 -14.00
CA THR A 53 15.73 -13.45 -12.93
C THR A 53 14.27 -13.58 -13.35
N TRP A 54 13.96 -13.24 -14.60
CA TRP A 54 12.61 -13.40 -15.16
C TRP A 54 12.15 -14.86 -15.22
N GLN A 55 13.05 -15.77 -15.63
CA GLN A 55 12.79 -17.22 -15.64
C GLN A 55 12.61 -17.80 -14.22
N GLU A 56 13.44 -17.35 -13.28
CA GLU A 56 13.37 -17.78 -11.87
C GLU A 56 12.08 -17.31 -11.15
N LEU A 57 11.51 -16.17 -11.56
CA LEU A 57 10.23 -15.68 -11.04
C LEU A 57 9.02 -16.51 -11.51
N GLY A 58 9.24 -17.52 -12.39
CA GLY A 58 8.18 -18.42 -12.87
C GLY A 58 7.10 -17.72 -13.73
N LEU A 59 7.35 -16.52 -14.21
CA LEU A 59 6.42 -15.73 -15.02
C LEU A 59 6.37 -16.18 -16.50
N ILE A 60 7.29 -17.06 -16.92
CA ILE A 60 7.25 -17.72 -18.23
C ILE A 60 6.94 -19.21 -18.01
N ARG A 61 5.67 -19.56 -17.93
CA ARG A 61 5.24 -20.91 -18.20
C ARG A 61 5.04 -21.03 -19.70
N GLU A 62 5.85 -21.85 -20.35
CA GLU A 62 5.72 -22.12 -21.79
C GLU A 62 4.27 -22.46 -22.16
N VAL A 63 3.61 -21.52 -22.81
CA VAL A 63 2.38 -21.82 -23.58
C VAL A 63 2.80 -22.35 -24.95
N ARG A 64 3.38 -23.55 -24.96
CA ARG A 64 3.57 -24.33 -26.17
C ARG A 64 2.27 -25.09 -26.43
N GLY A 65 1.33 -24.51 -27.16
CA GLY A 65 0.05 -25.11 -27.49
C GLY A 65 -0.53 -24.56 -28.79
N ARG A 66 -0.19 -25.24 -29.88
CA ARG A 66 -0.93 -25.46 -31.15
C ARG A 66 -2.03 -24.43 -31.50
N SER A 67 -1.72 -23.62 -32.47
CA SER A 67 -2.56 -22.78 -33.35
C SER A 67 -4.04 -23.18 -33.45
N ARG A 68 -4.90 -22.35 -32.85
CA ARG A 68 -6.27 -22.10 -33.29
C ARG A 68 -6.44 -20.60 -33.48
N ARG A 69 -6.09 -20.12 -34.67
CA ARG A 69 -5.94 -18.70 -35.05
C ARG A 69 -7.25 -17.88 -35.09
N GLY A 70 -8.39 -18.37 -34.59
CA GLY A 70 -9.67 -17.68 -34.72
C GLY A 70 -10.26 -17.11 -33.43
N LEU A 71 -9.83 -17.57 -32.24
CA LEU A 71 -10.46 -17.20 -30.96
C LEU A 71 -9.50 -16.58 -29.94
N ALA A 72 -8.20 -16.58 -30.18
CA ALA A 72 -7.20 -16.09 -29.23
C ALA A 72 -7.09 -14.55 -29.19
N LEU A 73 -7.23 -13.88 -30.34
CA LEU A 73 -7.16 -12.42 -30.42
C LEU A 73 -8.22 -11.69 -29.61
N PRO A 74 -9.53 -12.05 -29.65
CA PRO A 74 -10.53 -11.39 -28.81
C PRO A 74 -10.36 -11.71 -27.32
N LEU A 75 -9.84 -12.91 -26.96
CA LEU A 75 -9.59 -13.28 -25.57
C LEU A 75 -8.41 -12.50 -24.98
N VAL A 76 -7.34 -12.33 -25.75
CA VAL A 76 -6.17 -11.53 -25.35
C VAL A 76 -6.54 -10.05 -25.26
N ALA A 77 -7.33 -9.52 -26.21
CA ALA A 77 -7.85 -8.16 -26.14
C ALA A 77 -8.78 -7.96 -24.94
N LEU A 78 -9.61 -8.93 -24.59
CA LEU A 78 -10.47 -8.92 -23.41
C LEU A 78 -9.66 -8.96 -22.13
N LEU A 79 -8.58 -9.75 -22.06
CA LEU A 79 -7.65 -9.80 -20.92
C LEU A 79 -6.84 -8.50 -20.79
N LEU A 80 -6.34 -7.95 -21.89
CA LEU A 80 -5.59 -6.70 -21.90
C LEU A 80 -6.45 -5.47 -21.58
N ALA A 81 -7.73 -5.48 -21.91
CA ALA A 81 -8.67 -4.41 -21.54
C ALA A 81 -9.37 -4.68 -20.21
N GLY A 82 -9.70 -5.93 -19.90
CA GLY A 82 -10.44 -6.32 -18.70
C GLY A 82 -9.58 -6.34 -17.43
N LEU A 83 -8.31 -6.73 -17.51
CA LEU A 83 -7.43 -6.79 -16.35
C LEU A 83 -7.14 -5.40 -15.76
N PRO A 84 -6.75 -4.36 -16.55
CA PRO A 84 -6.60 -3.01 -16.00
C PRO A 84 -7.92 -2.46 -15.46
N LEU A 85 -9.06 -2.72 -16.12
CA LEU A 85 -10.36 -2.29 -15.64
C LEU A 85 -10.76 -3.01 -14.35
N TYR A 86 -10.47 -4.30 -14.23
CA TYR A 86 -10.69 -5.07 -13.01
C TYR A 86 -9.79 -4.57 -11.86
N LEU A 87 -8.52 -4.30 -12.13
CA LEU A 87 -7.59 -3.75 -11.14
C LEU A 87 -7.92 -2.29 -10.75
N ALA A 88 -8.50 -1.51 -11.66
CA ALA A 88 -8.93 -0.14 -11.40
C ALA A 88 -10.35 -0.05 -10.80
N HIS A 89 -11.10 -1.15 -10.79
CA HIS A 89 -12.50 -1.17 -10.37
C HIS A 89 -12.68 -0.72 -8.91
N ASP A 90 -11.84 -1.20 -7.99
CA ASP A 90 -11.91 -0.82 -6.59
C ASP A 90 -11.52 0.65 -6.38
N ASP A 91 -10.48 1.13 -7.08
CA ASP A 91 -10.09 2.54 -7.07
C ASP A 91 -11.19 3.45 -7.61
N LEU A 92 -11.87 3.06 -8.68
CA LEU A 92 -12.97 3.82 -9.26
C LEU A 92 -14.18 3.85 -8.31
N ARG A 93 -14.55 2.72 -7.71
CA ARG A 93 -15.61 2.65 -6.71
C ARG A 93 -15.33 3.55 -5.52
N ILE A 94 -14.13 3.47 -4.96
CA ILE A 94 -13.70 4.32 -3.84
C ILE A 94 -13.79 5.79 -4.24
N ARG A 95 -13.29 6.19 -5.40
CA ARG A 95 -13.35 7.59 -5.88
C ARG A 95 -14.76 8.10 -6.11
N LEU A 96 -15.70 7.24 -6.47
CA LEU A 96 -17.11 7.60 -6.67
C LEU A 96 -17.88 7.70 -5.34
N GLN A 97 -17.41 7.05 -4.28
CA GLN A 97 -18.06 7.03 -2.97
C GLN A 97 -17.40 7.99 -1.97
N ALA A 98 -16.14 8.35 -2.21
CA ALA A 98 -15.38 9.18 -1.29
C ALA A 98 -15.68 10.67 -1.49
N ASP A 99 -15.92 11.37 -0.39
CA ASP A 99 -15.98 12.84 -0.35
C ASP A 99 -14.57 13.44 -0.25
N HIS A 100 -13.63 12.72 0.38
CA HIS A 100 -12.26 13.15 0.56
C HIS A 100 -11.28 12.02 0.24
N VAL A 101 -10.26 12.34 -0.59
CA VAL A 101 -9.17 11.41 -0.94
C VAL A 101 -7.84 12.14 -0.75
N ALA A 102 -6.96 11.59 0.06
CA ALA A 102 -5.62 12.12 0.23
C ALA A 102 -4.75 11.81 -1.01
N PRO A 103 -3.95 12.77 -1.48
CA PRO A 103 -2.96 12.51 -2.55
C PRO A 103 -1.96 11.44 -2.14
N LEU A 104 -1.35 10.79 -3.12
CA LEU A 104 -0.27 9.85 -2.85
C LEU A 104 0.98 10.59 -2.37
N GLY A 105 1.58 10.11 -1.29
CA GLY A 105 2.78 10.70 -0.67
C GLY A 105 2.48 11.83 0.32
N GLU A 106 1.24 12.30 0.42
CA GLU A 106 0.87 13.45 1.25
C GLU A 106 -0.24 13.10 2.23
N ASN A 107 -0.24 13.77 3.38
CA ASN A 107 -1.35 13.73 4.32
C ASN A 107 -2.35 14.86 3.99
N LEU A 108 -3.63 14.58 4.12
CA LEU A 108 -4.70 15.56 3.92
C LEU A 108 -5.43 15.84 5.24
N SER A 109 -5.45 17.11 5.65
CA SER A 109 -6.26 17.55 6.80
C SER A 109 -7.61 18.06 6.33
N VAL A 110 -8.69 17.52 6.92
CA VAL A 110 -10.09 17.86 6.63
C VAL A 110 -10.75 18.35 7.91
N THR A 111 -11.47 19.47 7.83
CA THR A 111 -12.38 19.91 8.88
C THR A 111 -13.81 19.69 8.41
N LEU A 112 -14.58 18.93 9.18
CA LEU A 112 -15.96 18.60 8.87
C LEU A 112 -16.92 19.73 9.30
N GLN A 113 -18.19 19.62 8.88
CA GLN A 113 -19.21 20.65 9.15
C GLN A 113 -19.50 20.88 10.63
N ASP A 114 -19.28 19.86 11.47
CA ASP A 114 -19.45 19.92 12.91
C ASP A 114 -18.22 20.45 13.67
N GLY A 115 -17.14 20.80 12.95
CA GLY A 115 -15.85 21.22 13.51
C GLY A 115 -14.88 20.06 13.78
N SER A 116 -15.30 18.81 13.66
CA SER A 116 -14.41 17.65 13.80
C SER A 116 -13.28 17.69 12.79
N ARG A 117 -12.07 17.34 13.21
CA ARG A 117 -10.88 17.31 12.35
C ARG A 117 -10.46 15.88 12.05
N ILE A 118 -10.10 15.63 10.81
CA ILE A 118 -9.60 14.34 10.34
C ILE A 118 -8.28 14.58 9.60
N ILE A 119 -7.29 13.75 9.88
CA ILE A 119 -6.04 13.70 9.10
C ILE A 119 -6.04 12.36 8.37
N LEU A 120 -6.04 12.41 7.06
CA LEU A 120 -5.92 11.24 6.18
C LEU A 120 -4.47 11.01 5.83
N ALA A 121 -3.98 9.79 5.93
CA ALA A 121 -2.67 9.39 5.43
C ALA A 121 -2.69 9.28 3.90
N SER A 122 -1.51 9.21 3.31
CA SER A 122 -1.30 9.00 1.87
C SER A 122 -2.27 7.98 1.27
N GLY A 123 -2.99 8.37 0.22
CA GLY A 123 -3.91 7.53 -0.53
C GLY A 123 -5.16 7.09 0.24
N ALA A 124 -5.36 7.55 1.48
CA ALA A 124 -6.57 7.25 2.24
C ALA A 124 -7.80 7.95 1.65
N ALA A 125 -8.97 7.33 1.82
CA ALA A 125 -10.22 7.83 1.29
C ALA A 125 -11.34 7.64 2.32
N LEU A 126 -12.19 8.67 2.47
CA LEU A 126 -13.35 8.61 3.36
C LEU A 126 -14.60 9.22 2.71
N ALA A 127 -15.77 8.77 3.19
CA ALA A 127 -17.07 9.36 2.93
C ALA A 127 -17.68 9.86 4.25
N VAL A 128 -18.45 10.93 4.18
CA VAL A 128 -19.14 11.56 5.32
C VAL A 128 -20.64 11.43 5.14
N ASP A 129 -21.31 10.83 6.11
CA ASP A 129 -22.75 10.57 6.07
C ASP A 129 -23.38 11.00 7.40
N TYR A 130 -23.61 12.31 7.51
CA TYR A 130 -24.19 12.91 8.71
C TYR A 130 -25.71 12.97 8.60
N ASP A 131 -26.39 12.42 9.57
CA ASP A 131 -27.85 12.45 9.68
C ASP A 131 -28.32 13.10 10.99
N SER A 132 -29.62 12.92 11.32
CA SER A 132 -30.23 13.44 12.54
C SER A 132 -29.82 12.69 13.81
N GLU A 133 -29.32 11.46 13.70
CA GLU A 133 -29.02 10.56 14.82
C GLU A 133 -27.53 10.41 15.06
N SER A 134 -26.72 10.41 13.99
CA SER A 134 -25.29 10.14 14.04
C SER A 134 -24.46 11.07 13.16
N ARG A 135 -23.18 11.11 13.45
CA ARG A 135 -22.12 11.71 12.63
C ARG A 135 -21.27 10.56 12.09
N LEU A 136 -21.79 9.91 11.04
CA LEU A 136 -21.13 8.75 10.46
C LEU A 136 -20.04 9.16 9.47
N VAL A 137 -18.85 8.57 9.63
CA VAL A 137 -17.73 8.67 8.69
C VAL A 137 -17.34 7.26 8.28
N ARG A 138 -17.29 6.99 6.99
CA ARG A 138 -16.83 5.70 6.46
C ARG A 138 -15.40 5.84 5.93
N LEU A 139 -14.45 5.14 6.55
CA LEU A 139 -13.10 5.00 6.03
C LEU A 139 -13.11 3.91 4.96
N LEU A 140 -13.04 4.32 3.71
CA LEU A 140 -13.12 3.41 2.55
C LEU A 140 -11.79 2.76 2.21
N ARG A 141 -10.67 3.41 2.58
CA ARG A 141 -9.31 2.91 2.35
C ARG A 141 -8.30 3.63 3.23
N GLY A 142 -7.30 2.90 3.71
CA GLY A 142 -6.08 3.43 4.30
C GLY A 142 -6.25 3.83 5.75
N LYS A 143 -5.49 4.85 6.18
CA LYS A 143 -5.33 5.25 7.57
C LYS A 143 -5.84 6.67 7.79
N ALA A 144 -6.56 6.87 8.88
CA ALA A 144 -7.03 8.19 9.28
C ALA A 144 -6.89 8.40 10.80
N TYR A 145 -6.66 9.65 11.19
CA TYR A 145 -6.68 10.09 12.58
C TYR A 145 -7.85 11.04 12.80
N PHE A 146 -8.63 10.77 13.82
CA PHE A 146 -9.87 11.47 14.12
C PHE A 146 -9.75 12.28 15.39
N VAL A 147 -10.21 13.53 15.33
CA VAL A 147 -10.36 14.47 16.45
C VAL A 147 -11.79 14.99 16.41
N PRO A 148 -12.77 14.19 16.86
CA PRO A 148 -14.17 14.58 16.86
C PRO A 148 -14.44 15.75 17.80
N GLU A 149 -15.33 16.65 17.38
CA GLU A 149 -15.93 17.63 18.30
C GLU A 149 -16.73 16.92 19.39
N PRO A 150 -16.72 17.44 20.64
CA PRO A 150 -17.47 16.85 21.74
C PRO A 150 -18.95 16.68 21.41
N THR A 151 -19.52 15.56 21.84
CA THR A 151 -20.95 15.24 21.63
C THR A 151 -21.88 16.33 22.16
N ALA A 152 -21.50 16.97 23.26
CA ALA A 152 -22.26 18.05 23.87
C ALA A 152 -22.43 19.27 22.95
N THR A 153 -21.41 19.61 22.15
CA THR A 153 -21.44 20.73 21.19
C THR A 153 -22.09 20.36 19.86
N SER A 154 -22.25 19.06 19.61
CA SER A 154 -22.75 18.51 18.34
C SER A 154 -24.19 17.97 18.42
N GLY A 155 -25.00 18.54 19.32
CA GLY A 155 -26.43 18.20 19.49
C GLY A 155 -26.68 16.79 20.05
N GLY A 156 -25.75 16.23 20.81
CA GLY A 156 -25.88 14.90 21.42
C GLY A 156 -25.58 13.72 20.50
N ARG A 157 -25.26 13.98 19.22
CA ARG A 157 -25.02 12.92 18.21
C ARG A 157 -23.66 12.28 18.41
N ALA A 158 -23.61 10.94 18.41
CA ALA A 158 -22.37 10.19 18.46
C ALA A 158 -21.55 10.38 17.18
N PHE A 159 -20.22 10.42 17.30
CA PHE A 159 -19.31 10.34 16.17
C PHE A 159 -18.92 8.88 15.96
N VAL A 160 -19.23 8.36 14.79
CA VAL A 160 -19.07 6.95 14.44
C VAL A 160 -18.18 6.83 13.22
N VAL A 161 -17.19 5.94 13.28
CA VAL A 161 -16.33 5.58 12.16
C VAL A 161 -16.57 4.14 11.78
N GLU A 162 -16.94 3.89 10.53
CA GLU A 162 -17.00 2.58 9.93
C GLU A 162 -15.76 2.35 9.07
N ALA A 163 -15.10 1.20 9.24
CA ALA A 163 -13.94 0.78 8.48
C ALA A 163 -13.98 -0.74 8.26
N GLY A 164 -14.26 -1.18 7.02
CA GLY A 164 -14.56 -2.58 6.73
C GLY A 164 -15.78 -3.05 7.52
N GLU A 165 -15.63 -4.11 8.27
CA GLU A 165 -16.68 -4.69 9.12
C GLU A 165 -16.65 -4.17 10.58
N THR A 166 -15.88 -3.12 10.82
CA THR A 166 -15.66 -2.57 12.16
C THR A 166 -16.32 -1.21 12.31
N GLN A 167 -17.11 -1.05 13.38
CA GLN A 167 -17.65 0.23 13.78
C GLN A 167 -16.96 0.73 15.04
N THR A 168 -16.50 1.98 15.03
CA THR A 168 -15.83 2.63 16.16
C THR A 168 -16.61 3.87 16.57
N THR A 169 -17.17 3.88 17.79
CA THR A 169 -17.90 5.01 18.34
C THR A 169 -17.00 5.79 19.28
N ALA A 170 -16.83 7.08 19.00
CA ALA A 170 -16.03 7.99 19.82
C ALA A 170 -16.77 8.38 21.10
N LEU A 171 -16.07 8.33 22.23
CA LEU A 171 -16.53 8.75 23.54
C LEU A 171 -15.80 10.03 24.01
N GLY A 172 -15.67 11.02 23.10
CA GLY A 172 -14.96 12.27 23.35
C GLY A 172 -13.43 12.15 23.17
N THR A 173 -12.97 11.49 22.11
CA THR A 173 -11.66 10.87 21.96
C THR A 173 -10.83 11.43 20.81
N GLU A 174 -9.50 11.18 20.89
CA GLU A 174 -8.63 11.22 19.70
C GLU A 174 -8.14 9.79 19.42
N PHE A 175 -8.27 9.34 18.17
CA PHE A 175 -7.93 7.96 17.81
C PHE A 175 -7.55 7.82 16.32
N SER A 176 -6.83 6.76 16.01
CA SER A 176 -6.47 6.37 14.66
C SER A 176 -7.22 5.11 14.26
N VAL A 177 -7.65 5.04 13.01
CA VAL A 177 -8.17 3.83 12.38
C VAL A 177 -7.36 3.57 11.13
N ASP A 178 -6.89 2.34 10.97
CA ASP A 178 -6.15 1.87 9.80
C ASP A 178 -6.87 0.66 9.19
N LEU A 179 -7.51 0.89 8.05
CA LEU A 179 -8.15 -0.16 7.27
C LEU A 179 -7.09 -0.83 6.38
N GLN A 180 -6.77 -2.08 6.70
CA GLN A 180 -5.78 -2.91 6.03
C GLN A 180 -6.44 -4.09 5.31
N PRO A 181 -5.79 -4.70 4.31
CA PRO A 181 -6.23 -5.99 3.81
C PRO A 181 -6.33 -7.01 4.96
N GLY A 182 -7.53 -7.58 5.18
CA GLY A 182 -7.78 -8.57 6.24
C GLY A 182 -8.05 -7.99 7.62
N GLY A 183 -8.35 -6.70 7.77
CA GLY A 183 -8.82 -6.19 9.06
C GLY A 183 -8.60 -4.71 9.31
N THR A 184 -9.00 -4.26 10.50
CA THR A 184 -8.91 -2.86 10.91
C THR A 184 -8.11 -2.76 12.20
N GLU A 185 -7.12 -1.87 12.26
CA GLU A 185 -6.41 -1.53 13.50
C GLU A 185 -6.93 -0.21 14.04
N ILE A 186 -7.28 -0.19 15.33
CA ILE A 186 -7.71 0.99 16.06
C ILE A 186 -6.72 1.28 17.18
N ILE A 187 -6.25 2.53 17.29
CA ILE A 187 -5.34 2.98 18.36
C ILE A 187 -5.90 4.24 18.99
N VAL A 188 -6.05 4.23 20.30
CA VAL A 188 -6.62 5.35 21.05
C VAL A 188 -5.53 6.25 21.61
N ALA A 189 -5.53 7.51 21.18
CA ALA A 189 -4.55 8.51 21.61
C ALA A 189 -5.02 9.28 22.86
N ARG A 190 -6.34 9.47 23.03
CA ARG A 190 -6.92 10.14 24.22
C ARG A 190 -8.29 9.57 24.55
N HIS A 191 -8.58 9.40 25.81
CA HIS A 191 -9.82 8.87 26.37
C HIS A 191 -10.13 7.43 25.95
N SER A 192 -11.32 7.15 25.36
CA SER A 192 -11.71 5.80 24.97
C SER A 192 -12.66 5.78 23.77
N VAL A 193 -12.67 4.68 23.04
CA VAL A 193 -13.63 4.37 21.99
C VAL A 193 -14.33 3.05 22.30
N ARG A 194 -15.55 2.89 21.77
CA ARG A 194 -16.23 1.60 21.71
C ARG A 194 -16.07 1.05 20.31
N VAL A 195 -15.58 -0.18 20.21
CA VAL A 195 -15.40 -0.91 18.95
C VAL A 195 -16.39 -2.06 18.92
N GLU A 196 -17.10 -2.17 17.81
CA GLU A 196 -18.13 -3.17 17.56
C GLU A 196 -17.86 -3.85 16.21
N ASP A 197 -18.09 -5.15 16.18
CA ASP A 197 -18.11 -5.91 14.93
C ASP A 197 -19.50 -5.78 14.30
N MET A 198 -19.58 -5.27 13.08
CA MET A 198 -20.83 -5.06 12.35
C MET A 198 -21.52 -6.37 11.95
N LEU A 199 -20.81 -7.48 11.93
CA LEU A 199 -21.37 -8.81 11.70
C LEU A 199 -21.99 -9.42 12.97
N GLY A 200 -21.81 -8.76 14.12
CA GLY A 200 -22.35 -9.20 15.40
C GLY A 200 -21.77 -10.51 15.95
N GLN A 201 -20.59 -10.89 15.49
CA GLN A 201 -19.92 -12.14 15.91
C GLN A 201 -19.15 -11.98 17.22
N ALA A 202 -18.78 -10.75 17.57
CA ALA A 202 -18.05 -10.43 18.79
C ALA A 202 -18.81 -9.40 19.66
N ALA A 203 -18.62 -9.50 20.98
CA ALA A 203 -19.16 -8.49 21.90
C ALA A 203 -18.41 -7.15 21.74
N PRO A 204 -19.09 -6.00 21.94
CA PRO A 204 -18.47 -4.68 21.93
C PRO A 204 -17.30 -4.57 22.92
N VAL A 205 -16.20 -3.96 22.49
CA VAL A 205 -15.00 -3.76 23.29
C VAL A 205 -14.73 -2.28 23.48
N VAL A 206 -14.49 -1.85 24.74
CA VAL A 206 -14.01 -0.50 25.03
C VAL A 206 -12.50 -0.48 25.03
N VAL A 207 -11.92 0.36 24.17
CA VAL A 207 -10.48 0.56 24.06
C VAL A 207 -10.11 1.87 24.74
N ALA A 208 -9.26 1.81 25.74
CA ALA A 208 -8.80 2.96 26.53
C ALA A 208 -7.60 3.67 25.88
N GLU A 209 -7.28 4.85 26.39
CA GLU A 209 -6.09 5.63 26.04
C GLU A 209 -4.80 4.77 26.13
N GLY A 210 -3.91 4.91 25.16
CA GLY A 210 -2.66 4.15 25.08
C GLY A 210 -2.82 2.72 24.61
N MET A 211 -4.04 2.28 24.32
CA MET A 211 -4.32 0.93 23.89
C MET A 211 -4.67 0.90 22.40
N GLY A 212 -4.41 -0.23 21.75
CA GLY A 212 -4.87 -0.52 20.41
C GLY A 212 -5.45 -1.92 20.32
N LEU A 213 -6.31 -2.12 19.35
CA LEU A 213 -6.90 -3.42 19.06
C LEU A 213 -6.95 -3.64 17.54
N ARG A 214 -6.98 -4.90 17.12
CA ARG A 214 -7.14 -5.29 15.72
C ARG A 214 -8.37 -6.17 15.56
N THR A 215 -9.16 -5.88 14.53
CA THR A 215 -10.24 -6.76 14.07
C THR A 215 -9.77 -7.49 12.81
N THR A 216 -10.09 -8.76 12.68
CA THR A 216 -9.73 -9.58 11.52
C THR A 216 -10.84 -10.60 11.31
N ASP A 217 -11.46 -10.63 10.12
CA ASP A 217 -12.50 -11.62 9.76
C ASP A 217 -13.59 -11.81 10.83
N GLY A 218 -14.12 -10.72 11.38
CA GLY A 218 -15.14 -10.73 12.44
C GLY A 218 -14.63 -11.07 13.84
N ALA A 219 -13.34 -11.36 14.02
CA ALA A 219 -12.72 -11.55 15.32
C ALA A 219 -12.07 -10.27 15.83
N THR A 220 -12.31 -9.92 17.08
CA THR A 220 -11.73 -8.75 17.75
C THR A 220 -10.62 -9.21 18.70
N SER A 221 -9.41 -8.69 18.53
CA SER A 221 -8.30 -8.98 19.45
C SER A 221 -8.55 -8.37 20.84
N ILE A 222 -7.83 -8.83 21.83
CA ILE A 222 -7.77 -8.16 23.14
C ILE A 222 -6.99 -6.85 22.95
N PRO A 223 -7.44 -5.74 23.57
CA PRO A 223 -6.69 -4.48 23.55
C PRO A 223 -5.30 -4.64 24.17
N GLU A 224 -4.28 -4.15 23.47
CA GLU A 224 -2.88 -4.19 23.89
C GLU A 224 -2.29 -2.78 23.96
N ALA A 225 -1.29 -2.58 24.85
CA ALA A 225 -0.59 -1.32 24.92
C ALA A 225 0.12 -0.98 23.59
N ARG A 226 -0.01 0.26 23.15
CA ARG A 226 0.63 0.79 21.93
C ARG A 226 1.42 2.05 22.26
N ASN A 227 2.57 2.20 21.63
CA ASN A 227 3.25 3.50 21.64
C ASN A 227 2.52 4.44 20.69
N VAL A 228 1.65 5.27 21.26
CA VAL A 228 0.79 6.20 20.51
C VAL A 228 1.61 7.20 19.70
N ASP A 229 2.73 7.70 20.25
CA ASP A 229 3.58 8.67 19.56
C ASP A 229 4.19 8.06 18.28
N PHE A 230 4.62 6.81 18.33
CA PHE A 230 5.15 6.09 17.17
C PHE A 230 4.02 5.79 16.18
N ALA A 231 2.91 5.24 16.66
CA ALA A 231 1.77 4.86 15.83
C ALA A 231 1.11 6.05 15.09
N THR A 232 1.25 7.25 15.65
CA THR A 232 0.65 8.48 15.09
C THR A 232 1.68 9.46 14.51
N ALA A 233 2.97 9.10 14.47
CA ALA A 233 4.05 9.95 13.95
C ALA A 233 3.86 10.31 12.47
N TRP A 234 3.21 9.42 11.69
CA TRP A 234 2.90 9.63 10.29
C TRP A 234 2.13 10.95 10.02
N ARG A 235 1.36 11.45 10.98
CA ARG A 235 0.66 12.74 10.90
C ARG A 235 1.63 13.92 10.72
N ARG A 236 2.87 13.76 11.17
CA ARG A 236 3.95 14.75 11.04
C ARG A 236 4.92 14.43 9.92
N GLY A 237 4.61 13.38 9.14
CA GLY A 237 5.46 12.93 8.04
C GLY A 237 6.54 11.92 8.43
N ASP A 238 6.46 11.33 9.64
CA ASP A 238 7.43 10.35 10.13
C ASP A 238 6.81 8.96 10.21
N LEU A 239 7.42 7.98 9.57
CA LEU A 239 7.08 6.56 9.70
C LEU A 239 8.08 5.94 10.67
N VAL A 240 7.62 5.61 11.87
CA VAL A 240 8.45 5.04 12.95
C VAL A 240 8.16 3.55 13.07
N PHE A 241 9.20 2.77 12.97
CA PHE A 241 9.15 1.32 13.14
C PHE A 241 10.03 0.92 14.31
N ASP A 242 9.51 0.10 15.20
CA ASP A 242 10.23 -0.44 16.35
C ASP A 242 10.00 -1.95 16.37
N ASP A 243 11.07 -2.69 16.11
CA ASP A 243 11.09 -4.15 16.06
C ASP A 243 9.93 -4.75 15.22
N ARG A 244 9.73 -4.23 13.99
CA ARG A 244 8.65 -4.66 13.08
C ARG A 244 9.18 -5.60 12.00
N PRO A 245 8.41 -6.62 11.57
CA PRO A 245 8.76 -7.42 10.41
C PRO A 245 8.96 -6.53 9.17
N LEU A 246 9.99 -6.82 8.38
CA LEU A 246 10.30 -6.03 7.18
C LEU A 246 9.13 -6.02 6.18
N ALA A 247 8.32 -7.09 6.14
CA ALA A 247 7.10 -7.14 5.33
C ALA A 247 6.14 -6.00 5.70
N GLU A 248 5.89 -5.76 6.99
CA GLU A 248 5.00 -4.69 7.45
C GLU A 248 5.59 -3.29 7.16
N VAL A 249 6.91 -3.15 7.33
CA VAL A 249 7.62 -1.90 6.98
C VAL A 249 7.48 -1.59 5.50
N VAL A 250 7.71 -2.58 4.64
CA VAL A 250 7.59 -2.42 3.18
C VAL A 250 6.14 -2.15 2.77
N GLU A 251 5.17 -2.79 3.41
CA GLU A 251 3.75 -2.53 3.15
C GLU A 251 3.37 -1.08 3.48
N GLU A 252 3.81 -0.56 4.63
CA GLU A 252 3.58 0.83 5.00
C GLU A 252 4.29 1.80 4.06
N LEU A 253 5.56 1.56 3.69
CA LEU A 253 6.31 2.39 2.74
C LEU A 253 5.66 2.42 1.35
N ASN A 254 5.07 1.31 0.91
CA ASN A 254 4.35 1.21 -0.36
C ASN A 254 3.09 2.10 -0.42
N ARG A 255 2.54 2.53 0.71
CA ARG A 255 1.41 3.47 0.76
C ARG A 255 1.79 4.90 0.36
N TYR A 256 3.09 5.25 0.42
CA TYR A 256 3.56 6.61 0.22
C TYR A 256 4.28 6.81 -1.11
N ARG A 257 4.35 5.79 -1.98
CA ARG A 257 5.13 5.83 -3.21
C ARG A 257 4.38 5.30 -4.43
N HIS A 258 4.80 5.77 -5.60
CA HIS A 258 4.45 5.11 -6.86
C HIS A 258 5.26 3.82 -7.02
N GLY A 259 4.61 2.77 -7.55
CA GLY A 259 5.21 1.45 -7.66
C GLY A 259 5.28 0.70 -6.32
N ARG A 260 5.74 -0.54 -6.34
CA ARG A 260 5.77 -1.41 -5.17
C ARG A 260 7.17 -1.97 -4.91
N ILE A 261 7.56 -2.01 -3.65
CA ILE A 261 8.65 -2.84 -3.16
C ILE A 261 8.06 -4.21 -2.84
N VAL A 262 8.72 -5.26 -3.30
CA VAL A 262 8.35 -6.64 -3.05
C VAL A 262 9.56 -7.35 -2.42
N LEU A 263 9.32 -8.13 -1.37
CA LEU A 263 10.35 -8.94 -0.71
C LEU A 263 10.33 -10.35 -1.29
N ARG A 264 11.51 -10.89 -1.62
CA ARG A 264 11.65 -12.28 -2.05
C ARG A 264 12.14 -13.13 -0.90
N GLY A 265 11.30 -14.07 -0.45
CA GLY A 265 11.60 -15.04 0.59
C GLY A 265 11.07 -14.68 1.97
N GLN A 266 10.50 -15.69 2.63
CA GLN A 266 9.85 -15.54 3.93
C GLN A 266 10.82 -15.09 5.02
N ALA A 267 12.02 -15.64 5.05
CA ALA A 267 13.04 -15.26 6.03
C ALA A 267 13.41 -13.77 5.99
N LEU A 268 13.37 -13.16 4.79
CA LEU A 268 13.58 -11.73 4.64
C LEU A 268 12.34 -10.94 5.10
N ALA A 269 11.15 -11.41 4.77
CA ALA A 269 9.89 -10.79 5.16
C ALA A 269 9.74 -10.73 6.69
N ASP A 270 10.16 -11.78 7.39
CA ASP A 270 10.09 -11.91 8.85
C ASP A 270 11.24 -11.19 9.59
N ARG A 271 12.27 -10.70 8.87
CA ARG A 271 13.39 -9.99 9.47
C ARG A 271 12.90 -8.74 10.17
N ARG A 272 13.23 -8.60 11.46
CA ARG A 272 12.79 -7.47 12.26
C ARG A 272 13.72 -6.27 12.06
N VAL A 273 13.11 -5.11 11.93
CA VAL A 273 13.83 -3.85 11.70
C VAL A 273 13.25 -2.73 12.54
N SER A 274 14.10 -1.80 12.94
CA SER A 274 13.73 -0.56 13.61
C SER A 274 14.32 0.62 12.85
N GLY A 275 13.59 1.72 12.77
CA GLY A 275 14.04 2.92 12.08
C GLY A 275 12.97 3.97 11.93
N VAL A 276 13.39 5.13 11.43
CA VAL A 276 12.51 6.26 11.10
C VAL A 276 12.71 6.63 9.64
N PHE A 277 11.60 6.74 8.91
CA PHE A 277 11.58 7.20 7.52
C PHE A 277 10.73 8.45 7.42
N HIS A 278 11.22 9.47 6.73
CA HIS A 278 10.45 10.68 6.44
C HIS A 278 9.68 10.49 5.13
N THR A 279 8.39 10.78 5.13
CA THR A 279 7.55 10.63 3.92
C THR A 279 8.03 11.50 2.76
N GLN A 280 8.72 12.62 3.03
CA GLN A 280 9.35 13.46 2.02
C GLN A 280 10.55 12.79 1.33
N ASP A 281 11.21 11.84 2.01
CA ASP A 281 12.40 11.13 1.54
C ASP A 281 12.08 9.72 1.04
N ILE A 282 10.82 9.44 0.74
CA ILE A 282 10.39 8.10 0.36
C ILE A 282 10.91 7.69 -1.03
N ALA A 283 11.26 8.67 -1.87
CA ALA A 283 11.91 8.40 -3.15
C ALA A 283 13.29 7.74 -2.91
N GLY A 284 13.51 6.56 -3.49
CA GLY A 284 14.76 5.81 -3.31
C GLY A 284 14.89 5.08 -1.96
N VAL A 285 13.82 4.99 -1.17
CA VAL A 285 13.81 4.25 0.12
C VAL A 285 14.26 2.80 -0.05
N GLU A 286 13.92 2.16 -1.18
CA GLU A 286 14.35 0.80 -1.52
C GLU A 286 15.87 0.66 -1.64
N ALA A 287 16.55 1.70 -2.15
CA ALA A 287 18.00 1.71 -2.24
C ALA A 287 18.64 1.81 -0.84
N ARG A 288 18.08 2.65 0.04
CA ARG A 288 18.53 2.76 1.44
C ARG A 288 18.32 1.47 2.20
N LEU A 289 17.11 0.87 2.10
CA LEU A 289 16.82 -0.43 2.71
C LEU A 289 17.78 -1.52 2.24
N ALA A 290 18.02 -1.60 0.93
CA ALA A 290 18.95 -2.56 0.37
C ALA A 290 20.37 -2.37 0.92
N ALA A 291 20.87 -1.14 0.99
CA ALA A 291 22.20 -0.84 1.48
C ALA A 291 22.35 -1.14 2.98
N GLU A 292 21.40 -0.72 3.82
CA GLU A 292 21.45 -0.91 5.27
C GLU A 292 21.28 -2.38 5.68
N LEU A 293 20.45 -3.11 4.97
CA LEU A 293 20.17 -4.53 5.27
C LEU A 293 21.08 -5.51 4.51
N GLY A 294 21.98 -5.01 3.65
CA GLY A 294 22.86 -5.84 2.82
C GLY A 294 22.14 -6.66 1.77
N LEU A 295 21.02 -6.15 1.25
CA LEU A 295 20.17 -6.84 0.28
C LEU A 295 20.56 -6.50 -1.16
N ARG A 296 20.25 -7.40 -2.06
CA ARG A 296 20.26 -7.13 -3.49
C ARG A 296 18.91 -6.57 -3.92
N ARG A 297 18.91 -5.72 -4.95
CA ARG A 297 17.69 -5.17 -5.52
C ARG A 297 17.65 -5.39 -7.03
N LEU A 298 16.44 -5.65 -7.54
CA LEU A 298 16.12 -5.63 -8.96
C LEU A 298 15.01 -4.58 -9.15
N SER A 299 15.34 -3.50 -9.86
CA SER A 299 14.40 -2.42 -10.13
C SER A 299 13.79 -2.59 -11.51
N LEU A 300 12.47 -2.72 -11.58
CA LEU A 300 11.66 -2.76 -12.79
C LEU A 300 10.76 -1.51 -12.79
N PRO A 301 10.18 -1.10 -13.92
CA PRO A 301 9.15 -0.08 -13.93
C PRO A 301 8.03 -0.48 -12.96
N LEU A 302 7.71 0.40 -11.99
CA LEU A 302 6.67 0.22 -10.97
C LEU A 302 6.89 -0.92 -9.94
N VAL A 303 7.94 -1.73 -10.01
CA VAL A 303 8.22 -2.79 -9.04
C VAL A 303 9.71 -2.86 -8.73
N THR A 304 10.06 -2.84 -7.46
CA THR A 304 11.42 -3.12 -6.98
C THR A 304 11.41 -4.38 -6.13
N VAL A 305 12.16 -5.39 -6.51
CA VAL A 305 12.30 -6.63 -5.75
C VAL A 305 13.54 -6.55 -4.88
N LEU A 306 13.41 -6.80 -3.56
CA LEU A 306 14.51 -6.94 -2.60
C LEU A 306 14.71 -8.43 -2.25
N TYR A 307 15.98 -8.89 -2.25
CA TYR A 307 16.34 -10.28 -1.99
C TYR A 307 17.75 -10.47 -1.44
#